data_e90290aaed08f6c77cf78430bce62f7f
#
_entry.id   e90290aaed08f6c77cf78430bce62f7f
#
_cell.length_a   1.000
_cell.length_b   1.000
_cell.length_c   1.000
_cell.angle_alpha   90.00
_cell.angle_beta   90.00
_cell.angle_gamma   90.00
#
_symmetry.space_group_name_H-M   'P 1'
#
loop_
_entity.id
_entity.type
_entity.pdbx_description
1 polymer ?
#
loop_
_entity_poly.entity_id
_entity_poly.type
_entity_poly.pdbx_seq_one_letter_code
_entity_poly.pdbx_strand_id
1 'polypeptide(L)'
;MIDRYFTALNDEDYEVLEDVFHPEAVLRPPGTRARTGHDEIMYFFRKVFAKFPEHVDTPSRVLSDGNCVVVEIDFAGVTSSQNPVSFLAVDIFDIEESKIMNLSQWFDTAEVARQVDAG
;
A
#
# COMPACT_ATOMS: atom_id res chain seq x y z
N MET A 1 -11.47 5.76 -8.08
CA MET A 1 -10.56 4.58 -8.02
C MET A 1 -9.52 4.72 -6.91
N ILE A 2 -8.70 5.73 -6.96
CA ILE A 2 -7.63 5.91 -5.96
C ILE A 2 -8.20 6.16 -4.57
N ASP A 3 -9.21 6.99 -4.44
CA ASP A 3 -9.86 7.24 -3.14
C ASP A 3 -10.45 5.95 -2.57
N ARG A 4 -11.03 5.12 -3.42
CA ARG A 4 -11.62 3.85 -3.00
C ARG A 4 -10.56 2.89 -2.48
N TYR A 5 -9.39 2.87 -3.13
CA TYR A 5 -8.25 2.06 -2.67
C TYR A 5 -7.79 2.50 -1.27
N PHE A 6 -7.53 3.80 -1.09
CA PHE A 6 -7.01 4.28 0.20
C PHE A 6 -8.05 4.16 1.33
N THR A 7 -9.33 4.38 1.02
CA THR A 7 -10.38 4.17 2.02
C THR A 7 -10.44 2.71 2.46
N ALA A 8 -10.41 1.78 1.51
CA ALA A 8 -10.43 0.36 1.81
C ALA A 8 -9.19 -0.08 2.58
N LEU A 9 -8.02 0.45 2.21
CA LEU A 9 -6.75 0.17 2.89
C LEU A 9 -6.80 0.62 4.35
N ASN A 10 -7.22 1.86 4.57
CA ASN A 10 -7.26 2.45 5.93
C ASN A 10 -8.32 1.80 6.81
N ASP A 11 -9.43 1.37 6.23
CA ASP A 11 -10.51 0.72 6.96
C ASP A 11 -10.34 -0.80 7.06
N GLU A 12 -9.31 -1.36 6.42
CA GLU A 12 -9.10 -2.81 6.30
C GLU A 12 -10.35 -3.52 5.74
N ASP A 13 -10.97 -2.88 4.76
CA ASP A 13 -12.12 -3.45 4.06
C ASP A 13 -11.61 -4.40 2.98
N TYR A 14 -11.41 -5.66 3.34
CA TYR A 14 -10.78 -6.65 2.45
C TYR A 14 -11.57 -6.89 1.17
N GLU A 15 -12.88 -6.88 1.25
CA GLU A 15 -13.72 -7.12 0.08
C GLU A 15 -13.53 -6.02 -0.97
N VAL A 16 -13.58 -4.76 -0.55
CA VAL A 16 -13.37 -3.63 -1.45
C VAL A 16 -11.91 -3.56 -1.90
N LEU A 17 -10.97 -3.81 -0.99
CA LEU A 17 -9.55 -3.78 -1.32
C LEU A 17 -9.20 -4.80 -2.40
N GLU A 18 -9.75 -6.00 -2.32
CA GLU A 18 -9.57 -7.01 -3.36
C GLU A 18 -10.22 -6.57 -4.68
N ASP A 19 -11.42 -6.01 -4.61
CA ASP A 19 -12.19 -5.63 -5.79
C ASP A 19 -11.52 -4.52 -6.61
N VAL A 20 -10.77 -3.61 -5.98
CA VAL A 20 -10.10 -2.54 -6.73
C VAL A 20 -8.92 -3.04 -7.56
N PHE A 21 -8.41 -4.24 -7.29
CA PHE A 21 -7.34 -4.85 -8.07
C PHE A 21 -7.89 -5.73 -9.18
N HIS A 22 -7.27 -5.64 -10.37
CA HIS A 22 -7.57 -6.56 -11.46
C HIS A 22 -7.18 -7.98 -11.01
N PRO A 23 -7.92 -9.03 -11.44
CA PRO A 23 -7.57 -10.41 -11.07
C PRO A 23 -6.14 -10.82 -11.41
N GLU A 24 -5.53 -10.18 -12.41
CA GLU A 24 -4.15 -10.46 -12.83
C GLU A 24 -3.17 -9.38 -12.37
N ALA A 25 -3.57 -8.53 -11.43
CA ALA A 25 -2.74 -7.41 -10.96
C ALA A 25 -1.42 -7.86 -10.37
N VAL A 26 -0.44 -6.97 -10.44
CA VAL A 26 0.87 -7.16 -9.83
C VAL A 26 1.13 -6.03 -8.85
N LEU A 27 1.47 -6.41 -7.62
CA LEU A 27 1.91 -5.50 -6.57
C LEU A 27 3.41 -5.64 -6.41
N ARG A 28 4.14 -4.51 -6.47
CA ARG A 28 5.60 -4.46 -6.40
C ARG A 28 6.03 -3.65 -5.19
N PRO A 29 6.16 -4.26 -4.00
CA PRO A 29 6.69 -3.56 -2.84
C PRO A 29 8.20 -3.40 -2.96
N PRO A 30 8.81 -2.39 -2.33
CA PRO A 30 10.25 -2.22 -2.40
C PRO A 30 10.97 -3.28 -1.56
N GLY A 31 12.13 -3.73 -2.07
CA GLY A 31 13.01 -4.61 -1.32
C GLY A 31 12.53 -6.05 -1.15
N THR A 32 11.48 -6.48 -1.84
CA THR A 32 10.97 -7.85 -1.78
C THR A 32 10.36 -8.24 -3.13
N ARG A 33 9.92 -9.49 -3.24
CA ARG A 33 9.38 -10.00 -4.50
C ARG A 33 8.01 -9.40 -4.82
N ALA A 34 7.66 -9.38 -6.10
CA ALA A 34 6.33 -8.98 -6.55
C ALA A 34 5.28 -10.02 -6.13
N ARG A 35 4.06 -9.54 -5.96
CA ARG A 35 2.88 -10.37 -5.66
C ARG A 35 1.94 -10.31 -6.86
N THR A 36 1.47 -11.44 -7.35
CA THR A 36 0.62 -11.51 -8.53
C THR A 36 -0.71 -12.16 -8.19
N GLY A 37 -1.80 -11.48 -8.58
CA GLY A 37 -3.17 -11.97 -8.38
C GLY A 37 -3.71 -11.67 -6.99
N HIS A 38 -5.04 -11.85 -6.86
CA HIS A 38 -5.77 -11.49 -5.65
C HIS A 38 -5.23 -12.19 -4.40
N ASP A 39 -5.00 -13.50 -4.48
CA ASP A 39 -4.60 -14.25 -3.28
C ASP A 39 -3.26 -13.78 -2.72
N GLU A 40 -2.26 -13.60 -3.57
CA GLU A 40 -0.94 -13.13 -3.13
C GLU A 40 -0.99 -11.70 -2.63
N ILE A 41 -1.73 -10.83 -3.32
CA ILE A 41 -1.84 -9.41 -2.95
C ILE A 41 -2.57 -9.28 -1.61
N MET A 42 -3.67 -9.99 -1.42
CA MET A 42 -4.42 -9.92 -0.16
C MET A 42 -3.62 -10.52 1.00
N TYR A 43 -2.87 -11.59 0.77
CA TYR A 43 -1.98 -12.15 1.78
C TYR A 43 -0.93 -11.12 2.22
N PHE A 44 -0.36 -10.38 1.25
CA PHE A 44 0.59 -9.32 1.54
C PHE A 44 -0.03 -8.24 2.46
N PHE A 45 -1.22 -7.76 2.14
CA PHE A 45 -1.86 -6.73 2.95
C PHE A 45 -2.23 -7.23 4.34
N ARG A 46 -2.68 -8.47 4.47
CA ARG A 46 -2.95 -9.05 5.79
C ARG A 46 -1.70 -9.08 6.66
N LYS A 47 -0.54 -9.37 6.07
CA LYS A 47 0.74 -9.32 6.79
C LYS A 47 1.09 -7.91 7.23
N VAL A 48 0.86 -6.92 6.37
CA VAL A 48 1.11 -5.51 6.71
C VAL A 48 0.21 -5.09 7.88
N PHE A 49 -1.07 -5.41 7.82
CA PHE A 49 -2.01 -5.03 8.87
C PHE A 49 -1.73 -5.75 10.19
N ALA A 50 -1.24 -6.98 10.14
CA ALA A 50 -0.82 -7.68 11.35
C ALA A 50 0.40 -7.02 11.99
N LYS A 51 1.32 -6.51 11.16
CA LYS A 51 2.52 -5.80 11.64
C LYS A 51 2.17 -4.42 12.20
N PHE A 52 1.22 -3.73 11.59
CA PHE A 52 0.76 -2.40 12.00
C PHE A 52 -0.74 -2.46 12.34
N PRO A 53 -1.10 -2.88 13.58
CA PRO A 53 -2.50 -2.91 14.00
C PRO A 53 -3.18 -1.55 13.93
N GLU A 54 -2.41 -0.47 14.09
CA GLU A 54 -2.87 0.89 13.84
C GLU A 54 -2.08 1.43 12.66
N HIS A 55 -2.77 1.91 11.64
CA HIS A 55 -2.13 2.46 10.44
C HIS A 55 -3.06 3.42 9.73
N VAL A 56 -2.47 4.41 9.09
CA VAL A 56 -3.19 5.30 8.20
C VAL A 56 -2.25 5.76 7.08
N ASP A 57 -2.72 5.64 5.85
CA ASP A 57 -2.08 6.20 4.67
C ASP A 57 -2.85 7.45 4.26
N THR A 58 -2.18 8.59 4.24
CA THR A 58 -2.79 9.86 3.86
C THR A 58 -2.17 10.36 2.56
N PRO A 59 -2.89 10.29 1.43
CA PRO A 59 -2.40 10.89 0.18
C PRO A 59 -2.21 12.40 0.36
N SER A 60 -1.01 12.89 0.01
CA SER A 60 -0.68 14.30 0.11
C SER A 60 -0.58 14.98 -1.24
N ARG A 61 -0.31 14.22 -2.30
CA ARG A 61 -0.19 14.76 -3.65
C ARG A 61 -0.50 13.67 -4.66
N VAL A 62 -1.34 14.00 -5.63
CA VAL A 62 -1.76 13.07 -6.69
C VAL A 62 -1.47 13.69 -8.04
N LEU A 63 -0.74 12.96 -8.87
CA LEU A 63 -0.44 13.33 -10.26
C LEU A 63 -0.91 12.22 -11.16
N SER A 64 -1.41 12.55 -12.33
CA SER A 64 -1.83 11.54 -13.28
C SER A 64 -1.38 11.90 -14.70
N ASP A 65 -1.07 10.86 -15.47
CA ASP A 65 -0.73 10.96 -16.88
C ASP A 65 -1.33 9.73 -17.58
N GLY A 66 -2.43 9.96 -18.31
CA GLY A 66 -3.19 8.87 -18.88
C GLY A 66 -3.73 7.95 -17.80
N ASN A 67 -3.43 6.67 -17.93
CA ASN A 67 -3.88 5.66 -16.97
C ASN A 67 -2.86 5.41 -15.84
N CYS A 68 -1.82 6.21 -15.76
CA CYS A 68 -0.81 6.12 -14.69
C CYS A 68 -1.08 7.20 -13.66
N VAL A 69 -1.19 6.81 -12.39
CA VAL A 69 -1.44 7.73 -11.28
C VAL A 69 -0.32 7.58 -10.27
N VAL A 70 0.31 8.72 -9.91
CA VAL A 70 1.38 8.77 -8.93
C VAL A 70 0.88 9.48 -7.68
N VAL A 71 1.05 8.87 -6.52
CA VAL A 71 0.54 9.39 -5.26
C VAL A 71 1.68 9.48 -4.25
N GLU A 72 1.91 10.67 -3.70
CA GLU A 72 2.77 10.83 -2.52
C GLU A 72 1.92 10.63 -1.28
N ILE A 73 2.44 9.91 -0.30
CA ILE A 73 1.68 9.42 0.85
C ILE A 73 2.46 9.68 2.14
N ASP A 74 1.74 10.16 3.15
CA ASP A 74 2.24 10.16 4.52
C ASP A 74 1.70 8.90 5.21
N PHE A 75 2.57 8.00 5.61
CA PHE A 75 2.19 6.83 6.40
C PHE A 75 2.46 7.10 7.87
N ALA A 76 1.51 6.72 8.72
CA ALA A 76 1.69 6.70 10.16
C ALA A 76 1.06 5.43 10.70
N GLY A 77 1.76 4.76 11.60
CA GLY A 77 1.25 3.53 12.19
C GLY A 77 1.94 3.21 13.51
N VAL A 78 1.45 2.16 14.15
CA VAL A 78 2.03 1.64 15.41
C VAL A 78 2.18 0.13 15.22
N THR A 79 3.36 -0.38 15.50
CA THR A 79 3.62 -1.82 15.38
C THR A 79 2.91 -2.60 16.49
N SER A 80 2.82 -3.91 16.31
CA SER A 80 2.29 -4.80 17.36
C SER A 80 3.11 -4.74 18.65
N SER A 81 4.36 -4.27 18.60
CA SER A 81 5.23 -4.03 19.77
C SER A 81 5.10 -2.61 20.31
N GLN A 82 4.12 -1.83 19.86
CA GLN A 82 3.84 -0.46 20.30
C GLN A 82 4.88 0.57 19.85
N ASN A 83 5.64 0.31 18.79
CA ASN A 83 6.58 1.27 18.23
C ASN A 83 5.88 2.17 17.22
N PRO A 84 5.91 3.50 17.37
CA PRO A 84 5.37 4.39 16.35
C PRO A 84 6.29 4.40 15.13
N VAL A 85 5.68 4.39 13.95
CA VAL A 85 6.40 4.41 12.67
C VAL A 85 5.73 5.43 11.77
N SER A 86 6.54 6.30 11.15
CA SER A 86 6.03 7.24 10.15
C SER A 86 7.07 7.43 9.05
N PHE A 87 6.60 7.53 7.81
CA PHE A 87 7.48 7.74 6.67
C PHE A 87 6.70 8.26 5.47
N LEU A 88 7.43 8.79 4.51
CA LEU A 88 6.87 9.20 3.22
C LEU A 88 7.02 8.07 2.22
N ALA A 89 6.00 7.88 1.41
CA ALA A 89 6.01 6.86 0.36
C ALA A 89 5.49 7.43 -0.95
N VAL A 90 5.77 6.73 -2.03
CA VAL A 90 5.20 7.01 -3.35
C VAL A 90 4.63 5.72 -3.89
N ASP A 91 3.37 5.77 -4.30
CA ASP A 91 2.72 4.67 -5.00
C ASP A 91 2.50 5.08 -6.46
N ILE A 92 2.79 4.16 -7.38
CA ILE A 92 2.56 4.36 -8.81
C ILE A 92 1.58 3.30 -9.26
N PHE A 93 0.41 3.75 -9.72
CA PHE A 93 -0.70 2.89 -10.14
C PHE A 93 -0.84 2.91 -11.65
N ASP A 94 -0.92 1.74 -12.26
CA ASP A 94 -1.35 1.60 -13.66
C ASP A 94 -2.77 1.03 -13.65
N ILE A 95 -3.70 1.78 -14.24
CA ILE A 95 -5.13 1.45 -14.23
C ILE A 95 -5.54 0.89 -15.58
N GLU A 96 -6.17 -0.27 -15.61
CA GLU A 96 -6.73 -0.87 -16.82
C GLU A 96 -8.09 -1.47 -16.49
N GLU A 97 -9.05 -1.31 -17.39
CA GLU A 97 -10.41 -1.84 -17.21
C GLU A 97 -11.04 -1.39 -15.89
N SER A 98 -10.76 -0.15 -15.49
CA SER A 98 -11.23 0.45 -14.24
C SER A 98 -10.75 -0.27 -12.99
N LYS A 99 -9.63 -0.99 -13.07
CA LYS A 99 -9.01 -1.72 -11.96
C LYS A 99 -7.52 -1.39 -11.90
N ILE A 100 -6.91 -1.58 -10.73
CA ILE A 100 -5.47 -1.46 -10.59
C ILE A 100 -4.84 -2.70 -11.20
N MET A 101 -4.06 -2.51 -12.26
CA MET A 101 -3.34 -3.60 -12.91
C MET A 101 -1.93 -3.74 -12.35
N ASN A 102 -1.28 -2.64 -12.01
CA ASN A 102 0.04 -2.66 -11.40
C ASN A 102 0.12 -1.57 -10.34
N LEU A 103 0.71 -1.91 -9.20
CA LEU A 103 0.98 -0.95 -8.13
C LEU A 103 2.42 -1.14 -7.67
N SER A 104 3.25 -0.11 -7.89
CA SER A 104 4.62 -0.08 -7.39
C SER A 104 4.68 0.84 -6.18
N GLN A 105 5.31 0.37 -5.11
CA GLN A 105 5.42 1.12 -3.86
C GLN A 105 6.88 1.44 -3.58
N TRP A 106 7.17 2.68 -3.21
CA TRP A 106 8.54 3.14 -2.95
C TRP A 106 8.60 3.91 -1.64
N PHE A 107 9.49 3.49 -0.76
CA PHE A 107 9.83 4.20 0.47
C PHE A 107 11.21 3.75 0.92
N ASP A 108 11.77 4.45 1.89
CA ASP A 108 13.09 4.12 2.46
C ASP A 108 12.96 2.91 3.37
N THR A 109 13.27 1.73 2.85
CA THR A 109 13.12 0.47 3.59
C THR A 109 14.05 0.39 4.80
N ALA A 110 15.23 0.99 4.71
CA ALA A 110 16.18 1.00 5.84
C ALA A 110 15.66 1.85 6.99
N GLU A 111 15.11 3.03 6.67
CA GLU A 111 14.54 3.92 7.70
C GLU A 111 13.31 3.28 8.36
N VAL A 112 12.45 2.62 7.59
CA VAL A 112 11.29 1.93 8.14
C VAL A 112 11.74 0.80 9.07
N ALA A 113 12.71 -0.01 8.64
CA ALA A 113 13.24 -1.09 9.48
C ALA A 113 13.82 -0.53 10.79
N ARG A 114 14.55 0.59 10.71
CA ARG A 114 15.11 1.24 11.90
C ARG A 114 14.00 1.64 12.88
N GLN A 115 12.92 2.22 12.40
CA GLN A 115 11.80 2.64 13.27
C GLN A 115 11.07 1.43 13.86
N VAL A 116 10.85 0.39 13.07
CA VAL A 116 10.19 -0.84 13.53
C VAL A 116 10.98 -1.49 14.66
N ASP A 117 12.30 -1.48 14.55
CA ASP A 117 13.21 -2.14 15.52
C ASP A 117 13.60 -1.23 16.69
N ALA A 118 13.17 0.02 16.70
CA ALA A 118 13.58 1.03 17.69
C ALA A 118 12.85 0.88 19.01
N GLY A 119 12.41 -0.18 19.41
CA GLY A 119 11.78 -0.38 20.70
C GLY A 119 12.74 -1.00 21.70
#